data_d6b6cec72f299145a70c756fbebfc85f
#
_entry.id   d6b6cec72f299145a70c756fbebfc85f
#
_cell.length_a   1.000
_cell.length_b   1.000
_cell.length_c   1.000
_cell.angle_alpha   90.00
_cell.angle_beta   90.00
_cell.angle_gamma   90.00
#
_symmetry.space_group_name_H-M   'P 1'
#
loop_
_entity.id
_entity.type
_entity.pdbx_description
1 polymer ?
#
loop_
_entity_poly.entity_id
_entity_poly.type
_entity_poly.pdbx_seq_one_letter_code
_entity_poly.pdbx_strand_id
1 'polypeptide(L)'
;RLVGSEMCIRDSVRAELPGNNCGGCGYAGCDALAKAIAAGEAPANACPVGGAPVAAKIGAIMGEEVGESVRMTAFVKCAGDCDKAKENYVYSGAMDCTAMNVVPNGGSKACTYGCMGYGSCVKACPFDAIHIVNGIAVVDKGKCKACGKCVAVCPRHLIEIIPYKSNYTVNCSSNDKGKDVMSACSVGCIGCMLCTKQCEYGAITVENNIAHIDQSKCVGCGKCAEKCPKKIIHKQLSLIHISEPTRRRGIS
;
A
#
# COMPACT_ATOMS: atom_id res chain seq x y z
N ARG A 1 -26.29 -34.93 3.00
CA ARG A 1 -25.42 -34.19 2.04
C ARG A 1 -24.43 -35.18 1.49
N LEU A 2 -24.41 -35.36 0.18
CA LEU A 2 -23.57 -36.35 -0.51
C LEU A 2 -22.14 -35.76 -0.60
N VAL A 3 -21.15 -36.44 -0.01
CA VAL A 3 -19.71 -36.07 -0.02
C VAL A 3 -19.19 -35.76 -1.44
N GLY A 4 -19.78 -36.34 -2.48
CA GLY A 4 -19.44 -36.09 -3.88
C GLY A 4 -19.81 -34.68 -4.39
N SER A 5 -20.82 -34.01 -3.84
CA SER A 5 -21.23 -32.67 -4.26
C SER A 5 -20.30 -31.57 -3.71
N GLU A 6 -19.78 -31.75 -2.50
CA GLU A 6 -18.83 -30.78 -1.88
C GLU A 6 -17.47 -30.83 -2.58
N MET A 7 -16.99 -32.00 -2.98
CA MET A 7 -15.77 -32.10 -3.78
C MET A 7 -15.91 -31.43 -5.15
N CYS A 8 -17.03 -31.61 -5.84
CA CYS A 8 -17.29 -30.95 -7.13
C CYS A 8 -17.38 -29.43 -6.98
N ILE A 9 -18.04 -28.90 -5.93
CA ILE A 9 -18.14 -27.47 -5.67
C ILE A 9 -16.76 -26.90 -5.35
N ARG A 10 -16.00 -27.54 -4.46
CA ARG A 10 -14.63 -27.11 -4.12
C ARG A 10 -13.74 -27.03 -5.36
N ASP A 11 -13.78 -28.03 -6.22
CA ASP A 11 -12.94 -28.11 -7.42
C ASP A 11 -13.37 -27.05 -8.45
N SER A 12 -14.66 -26.78 -8.58
CA SER A 12 -15.18 -25.68 -9.41
C SER A 12 -14.77 -24.32 -8.88
N VAL A 13 -14.87 -24.06 -7.58
CA VAL A 13 -14.40 -22.84 -6.94
C VAL A 13 -12.89 -22.69 -7.10
N ARG A 14 -12.13 -23.80 -6.95
CA ARG A 14 -10.67 -23.79 -7.11
C ARG A 14 -10.24 -23.44 -8.53
N ALA A 15 -10.96 -23.88 -9.54
CA ALA A 15 -10.68 -23.58 -10.95
C ALA A 15 -10.83 -22.08 -11.27
N GLU A 16 -11.79 -21.38 -10.62
CA GLU A 16 -11.99 -19.95 -10.82
C GLU A 16 -11.00 -19.07 -10.03
N LEU A 17 -10.36 -19.62 -8.99
CA LEU A 17 -9.37 -18.88 -8.22
C LEU A 17 -8.06 -18.68 -9.00
N PRO A 18 -7.37 -17.54 -8.86
CA PRO A 18 -6.16 -17.17 -9.64
C PRO A 18 -4.96 -18.12 -9.50
N GLY A 19 -4.95 -19.01 -8.52
CA GLY A 19 -3.87 -19.97 -8.32
C GLY A 19 -2.56 -19.43 -7.76
N ASN A 20 -2.49 -18.15 -7.43
CA ASN A 20 -1.24 -17.48 -6.99
C ASN A 20 -0.77 -17.89 -5.58
N ASN A 21 -1.59 -18.58 -4.80
CA ASN A 21 -1.28 -19.02 -3.43
C ASN A 21 -0.63 -17.91 -2.57
N CYS A 22 -1.08 -16.65 -2.74
CA CYS A 22 -0.43 -15.48 -2.16
C CYS A 22 -0.71 -15.30 -0.66
N GLY A 23 -1.75 -15.97 -0.12
CA GLY A 23 -2.16 -15.80 1.29
C GLY A 23 -2.89 -14.50 1.61
N GLY A 24 -3.13 -13.62 0.63
CA GLY A 24 -3.77 -12.30 0.83
C GLY A 24 -5.22 -12.36 1.33
N CYS A 25 -5.87 -13.50 1.20
CA CYS A 25 -7.21 -13.78 1.74
C CYS A 25 -7.19 -14.29 3.20
N GLY A 26 -6.01 -14.46 3.81
CA GLY A 26 -5.85 -15.03 5.15
C GLY A 26 -5.77 -16.56 5.19
N TYR A 27 -5.94 -17.25 4.07
CA TYR A 27 -5.82 -18.71 3.96
C TYR A 27 -4.44 -19.10 3.43
N ALA A 28 -3.98 -20.31 3.77
CA ALA A 28 -2.65 -20.83 3.41
C ALA A 28 -2.42 -21.00 1.88
N GLY A 29 -3.45 -20.87 1.06
CA GLY A 29 -3.39 -20.94 -0.40
C GLY A 29 -4.78 -20.98 -1.01
N CYS A 30 -4.83 -21.02 -2.34
CA CYS A 30 -6.09 -21.05 -3.06
C CYS A 30 -6.91 -22.33 -2.81
N ASP A 31 -6.24 -23.45 -2.51
CA ASP A 31 -6.92 -24.71 -2.17
C ASP A 31 -7.62 -24.61 -0.80
N ALA A 32 -6.97 -24.01 0.19
CA ALA A 32 -7.56 -23.78 1.51
C ALA A 32 -8.74 -22.82 1.43
N LEU A 33 -8.62 -21.75 0.63
CA LEU A 33 -9.72 -20.81 0.40
C LEU A 33 -10.89 -21.49 -0.33
N ALA A 34 -10.63 -22.29 -1.37
CA ALA A 34 -11.69 -23.02 -2.09
C ALA A 34 -12.46 -23.96 -1.17
N LYS A 35 -11.76 -24.64 -0.26
CA LYS A 35 -12.38 -25.49 0.75
C LYS A 35 -13.26 -24.68 1.71
N ALA A 36 -12.76 -23.56 2.21
CA ALA A 36 -13.51 -22.69 3.12
C ALA A 36 -14.76 -22.09 2.46
N ILE A 37 -14.68 -21.67 1.20
CA ILE A 37 -15.83 -21.17 0.44
C ILE A 37 -16.85 -22.30 0.24
N ALA A 38 -16.43 -23.50 -0.20
CA ALA A 38 -17.32 -24.63 -0.39
C ALA A 38 -18.02 -25.08 0.90
N ALA A 39 -17.36 -24.90 2.05
CA ALA A 39 -17.93 -25.17 3.37
C ALA A 39 -18.85 -24.03 3.89
N GLY A 40 -18.89 -22.87 3.23
CA GLY A 40 -19.63 -21.69 3.68
C GLY A 40 -18.93 -20.93 4.82
N GLU A 41 -17.64 -21.22 5.09
CA GLU A 41 -16.83 -20.55 6.12
C GLU A 41 -16.20 -19.23 5.64
N ALA A 42 -16.10 -19.06 4.30
CA ALA A 42 -15.57 -17.85 3.69
C ALA A 42 -16.53 -17.34 2.61
N PRO A 43 -16.69 -16.01 2.46
CA PRO A 43 -17.54 -15.43 1.43
C PRO A 43 -16.92 -15.59 0.02
N ALA A 44 -17.77 -15.64 -1.02
CA ALA A 44 -17.33 -15.78 -2.41
C ALA A 44 -16.37 -14.67 -2.89
N ASN A 45 -16.38 -13.49 -2.27
CA ASN A 45 -15.51 -12.35 -2.57
C ASN A 45 -14.24 -12.28 -1.72
N ALA A 46 -13.88 -13.31 -0.97
CA ALA A 46 -12.72 -13.32 -0.06
C ALA A 46 -11.36 -13.19 -0.78
N CYS A 47 -11.27 -13.47 -2.09
CA CYS A 47 -10.02 -13.39 -2.83
C CYS A 47 -9.72 -11.97 -3.33
N PRO A 48 -8.72 -11.22 -2.75
CA PRO A 48 -8.40 -9.86 -3.18
C PRO A 48 -7.77 -9.82 -4.57
N VAL A 49 -7.07 -10.89 -4.96
CA VAL A 49 -6.38 -10.98 -6.26
C VAL A 49 -7.34 -11.23 -7.40
N GLY A 50 -8.37 -12.06 -7.17
CA GLY A 50 -9.41 -12.35 -8.14
C GLY A 50 -10.34 -11.17 -8.41
N GLY A 51 -10.59 -10.37 -7.38
CA GLY A 51 -11.48 -9.20 -7.46
C GLY A 51 -12.92 -9.56 -7.84
N ALA A 52 -13.67 -8.56 -8.31
CA ALA A 52 -15.08 -8.71 -8.67
C ALA A 52 -15.37 -9.79 -9.73
N PRO A 53 -14.57 -9.98 -10.80
CA PRO A 53 -14.86 -11.00 -11.82
C PRO A 53 -14.83 -12.43 -11.26
N VAL A 54 -13.86 -12.73 -10.41
CA VAL A 54 -13.73 -14.07 -9.78
C VAL A 54 -14.82 -14.26 -8.73
N ALA A 55 -15.09 -13.22 -7.94
CA ALA A 55 -16.14 -13.24 -6.94
C ALA A 55 -17.53 -13.52 -7.56
N ALA A 56 -17.86 -12.89 -8.70
CA ALA A 56 -19.12 -13.13 -9.41
C ALA A 56 -19.26 -14.58 -9.90
N LYS A 57 -18.16 -15.16 -10.43
CA LYS A 57 -18.16 -16.57 -10.90
C LYS A 57 -18.33 -17.55 -9.73
N ILE A 58 -17.62 -17.30 -8.63
CA ILE A 58 -17.73 -18.12 -7.42
C ILE A 58 -19.14 -17.98 -6.82
N GLY A 59 -19.69 -16.76 -6.78
CA GLY A 59 -21.08 -16.53 -6.35
C GLY A 59 -22.10 -17.32 -7.17
N ALA A 60 -21.93 -17.35 -8.50
CA ALA A 60 -22.78 -18.17 -9.37
C ALA A 60 -22.68 -19.67 -9.06
N ILE A 61 -21.49 -20.20 -8.71
CA ILE A 61 -21.29 -21.60 -8.31
C ILE A 61 -21.97 -21.88 -6.96
N MET A 62 -21.86 -20.93 -6.02
CA MET A 62 -22.42 -21.07 -4.66
C MET A 62 -23.91 -20.74 -4.58
N GLY A 63 -24.47 -20.09 -5.63
CA GLY A 63 -25.87 -19.62 -5.63
C GLY A 63 -26.06 -18.39 -4.74
N GLU A 64 -25.02 -17.60 -4.50
CA GLU A 64 -25.02 -16.40 -3.67
C GLU A 64 -24.87 -15.13 -4.52
N GLU A 65 -25.62 -14.07 -4.19
CA GLU A 65 -25.37 -12.76 -4.76
C GLU A 65 -24.14 -12.13 -4.08
N VAL A 66 -23.12 -11.84 -4.89
CA VAL A 66 -21.89 -11.23 -4.40
C VAL A 66 -22.01 -9.73 -4.45
N GLY A 67 -21.94 -9.08 -3.29
CA GLY A 67 -21.92 -7.62 -3.17
C GLY A 67 -20.70 -6.99 -3.88
N GLU A 68 -20.80 -5.72 -4.25
CA GLU A 68 -19.70 -4.98 -4.90
C GLU A 68 -18.42 -5.01 -4.02
N SER A 69 -17.36 -5.57 -4.55
CA SER A 69 -16.06 -5.53 -3.91
C SER A 69 -15.29 -4.26 -4.31
N VAL A 70 -14.91 -3.46 -3.33
CA VAL A 70 -14.07 -2.28 -3.57
C VAL A 70 -12.66 -2.74 -3.92
N ARG A 71 -12.17 -2.38 -5.12
CA ARG A 71 -10.79 -2.64 -5.50
C ARG A 71 -9.84 -1.93 -4.53
N MET A 72 -8.89 -2.67 -3.98
CA MET A 72 -7.87 -2.17 -3.06
C MET A 72 -6.50 -2.10 -3.73
N THR A 73 -5.58 -1.31 -3.16
CA THR A 73 -4.19 -1.19 -3.62
C THR A 73 -3.26 -0.93 -2.43
N ALA A 74 -2.01 -1.33 -2.55
CA ALA A 74 -0.99 -0.97 -1.58
C ALA A 74 -0.59 0.51 -1.75
N PHE A 75 -0.27 1.17 -0.64
CA PHE A 75 0.17 2.55 -0.58
C PHE A 75 1.35 2.67 0.37
N VAL A 76 2.39 3.42 -0.01
CA VAL A 76 3.59 3.66 0.81
C VAL A 76 3.52 5.02 1.45
N LYS A 77 3.50 5.09 2.78
CA LYS A 77 3.42 6.32 3.58
C LYS A 77 4.79 7.01 3.72
N CYS A 78 5.45 7.30 2.63
CA CYS A 78 6.71 8.03 2.63
C CYS A 78 6.92 8.75 1.30
N ALA A 79 7.26 10.05 1.36
CA ALA A 79 7.71 10.86 0.22
C ALA A 79 9.15 11.35 0.39
N GLY A 80 9.85 10.90 1.45
CA GLY A 80 11.25 11.24 1.72
C GLY A 80 12.22 10.43 0.88
N ASP A 81 12.35 10.79 -0.39
CA ASP A 81 13.35 10.25 -1.32
C ASP A 81 14.77 10.73 -0.98
N CYS A 82 15.79 10.35 -1.77
CA CYS A 82 17.17 10.71 -1.54
C CYS A 82 17.43 12.22 -1.60
N ASP A 83 16.59 12.98 -2.33
CA ASP A 83 16.75 14.44 -2.44
C ASP A 83 16.11 15.19 -1.26
N LYS A 84 15.16 14.57 -0.57
CA LYS A 84 14.33 15.19 0.47
C LYS A 84 14.66 14.75 1.89
N ALA A 85 15.09 13.51 2.06
CA ALA A 85 15.50 12.96 3.35
C ALA A 85 17.01 13.09 3.51
N LYS A 86 17.46 13.60 4.67
CA LYS A 86 18.89 13.64 5.01
C LYS A 86 19.41 12.23 5.31
N GLU A 87 20.65 11.99 4.95
CA GLU A 87 21.40 10.82 5.38
C GLU A 87 22.42 11.20 6.46
N ASN A 88 22.54 10.37 7.50
CA ASN A 88 23.48 10.56 8.59
C ASN A 88 24.86 9.96 8.27
N TYR A 89 24.88 8.92 7.43
CA TYR A 89 26.10 8.21 7.04
C TYR A 89 25.87 7.45 5.73
N VAL A 90 26.97 7.06 5.09
CA VAL A 90 26.94 6.16 3.92
C VAL A 90 26.92 4.73 4.44
N TYR A 91 25.91 3.95 4.06
CA TYR A 91 25.79 2.54 4.41
C TYR A 91 26.41 1.67 3.32
N SER A 92 27.37 0.83 3.72
CA SER A 92 27.97 -0.21 2.88
C SER A 92 27.73 -1.57 3.50
N GLY A 93 26.71 -2.29 3.05
CA GLY A 93 26.33 -3.59 3.59
C GLY A 93 25.21 -4.24 2.79
N ALA A 94 24.56 -5.24 3.38
CA ALA A 94 23.46 -5.94 2.75
C ALA A 94 22.28 -5.00 2.51
N MET A 95 21.87 -4.84 1.25
CA MET A 95 20.71 -4.02 0.85
C MET A 95 19.41 -4.78 1.09
N ASP A 96 19.03 -4.88 2.37
CA ASP A 96 17.80 -5.51 2.83
C ASP A 96 17.21 -4.75 4.01
N CYS A 97 15.90 -4.39 3.91
CA CYS A 97 15.24 -3.61 4.95
C CYS A 97 15.15 -4.37 6.28
N THR A 98 15.03 -5.70 6.24
CA THR A 98 14.90 -6.51 7.47
C THR A 98 16.22 -6.57 8.24
N ALA A 99 17.36 -6.51 7.55
CA ALA A 99 18.69 -6.48 8.16
C ALA A 99 19.01 -5.13 8.84
N MET A 100 18.24 -4.07 8.54
CA MET A 100 18.49 -2.73 9.09
C MET A 100 18.17 -2.59 10.58
N ASN A 101 17.47 -3.52 11.20
CA ASN A 101 17.15 -3.47 12.63
C ASN A 101 18.38 -3.48 13.54
N VAL A 102 19.53 -4.00 13.04
CA VAL A 102 20.81 -4.07 13.79
C VAL A 102 21.76 -2.90 13.47
N VAL A 103 21.38 -2.03 12.56
CA VAL A 103 22.18 -0.87 12.13
C VAL A 103 21.75 0.38 12.93
N PRO A 104 22.69 1.29 13.28
CA PRO A 104 22.35 2.53 13.99
C PRO A 104 21.20 3.29 13.31
N ASN A 105 20.23 3.76 14.10
CA ASN A 105 18.99 4.42 13.65
C ASN A 105 18.12 3.57 12.66
N GLY A 106 18.39 2.27 12.54
CA GLY A 106 17.69 1.40 11.61
C GLY A 106 17.95 1.74 10.12
N GLY A 107 19.09 2.38 9.80
CA GLY A 107 19.49 2.74 8.43
C GLY A 107 20.12 4.10 8.28
N SER A 108 20.65 4.44 7.10
CA SER A 108 21.41 5.67 6.83
C SER A 108 20.59 6.95 6.91
N LYS A 109 19.28 6.90 6.62
CA LYS A 109 18.40 8.08 6.66
C LYS A 109 18.20 8.60 8.08
N ALA A 110 18.26 9.92 8.25
CA ALA A 110 18.01 10.60 9.53
C ALA A 110 16.59 10.34 10.07
N CYS A 111 15.61 10.17 9.18
CA CYS A 111 14.24 9.79 9.55
C CYS A 111 14.15 8.29 9.86
N THR A 112 13.89 7.94 11.13
CA THR A 112 13.76 6.55 11.59
C THR A 112 12.45 5.90 11.16
N TYR A 113 11.45 6.66 10.75
CA TYR A 113 10.14 6.19 10.27
C TYR A 113 10.07 6.04 8.75
N GLY A 114 10.97 6.66 7.98
CA GLY A 114 10.88 6.73 6.53
C GLY A 114 11.28 5.45 5.81
N CYS A 115 10.97 5.35 4.52
CA CYS A 115 11.39 4.24 3.67
C CYS A 115 12.92 4.23 3.51
N MET A 116 13.52 3.06 3.74
CA MET A 116 14.98 2.87 3.60
C MET A 116 15.43 2.67 2.15
N GLY A 117 14.52 2.23 1.28
CA GLY A 117 14.81 2.06 -0.14
C GLY A 117 15.53 0.77 -0.55
N TYR A 118 15.70 -0.21 0.36
CA TYR A 118 16.46 -1.43 0.06
C TYR A 118 15.65 -2.58 -0.57
N GLY A 119 14.34 -2.37 -0.84
CA GLY A 119 13.58 -3.22 -1.74
C GLY A 119 13.10 -4.56 -1.21
N SER A 120 13.06 -4.83 0.11
CA SER A 120 12.48 -6.09 0.63
C SER A 120 11.01 -6.26 0.20
N CYS A 121 10.23 -5.17 0.12
CA CYS A 121 8.86 -5.18 -0.41
C CYS A 121 8.80 -5.47 -1.93
N VAL A 122 9.81 -5.07 -2.69
CA VAL A 122 9.94 -5.38 -4.13
C VAL A 122 10.16 -6.87 -4.31
N LYS A 123 11.13 -7.46 -3.59
CA LYS A 123 11.40 -8.91 -3.61
C LYS A 123 10.20 -9.76 -3.20
N ALA A 124 9.38 -9.26 -2.27
CA ALA A 124 8.18 -9.96 -1.79
C ALA A 124 6.98 -9.84 -2.74
N CYS A 125 7.00 -8.93 -3.73
CA CYS A 125 5.87 -8.69 -4.60
C CYS A 125 5.84 -9.68 -5.78
N PRO A 126 4.87 -10.61 -5.86
CA PRO A 126 4.78 -11.58 -6.96
C PRO A 126 4.20 -10.98 -8.25
N PHE A 127 3.75 -9.71 -8.23
CA PHE A 127 3.07 -9.07 -9.35
C PHE A 127 3.91 -7.96 -10.00
N ASP A 128 5.17 -7.81 -9.62
CA ASP A 128 6.04 -6.72 -10.11
C ASP A 128 5.35 -5.34 -10.02
N ALA A 129 4.63 -5.11 -8.92
CA ALA A 129 3.85 -3.90 -8.70
C ALA A 129 4.56 -2.87 -7.81
N ILE A 130 5.77 -3.14 -7.32
CA ILE A 130 6.52 -2.25 -6.43
C ILE A 130 7.94 -2.11 -6.96
N HIS A 131 8.39 -0.86 -7.07
CA HIS A 131 9.74 -0.51 -7.52
C HIS A 131 10.38 0.48 -6.57
N ILE A 132 11.72 0.50 -6.51
CA ILE A 132 12.44 1.55 -5.80
C ILE A 132 12.76 2.67 -6.80
N VAL A 133 12.23 3.85 -6.51
CA VAL A 133 12.45 5.07 -7.29
C VAL A 133 13.05 6.12 -6.36
N ASN A 134 14.23 6.61 -6.68
CA ASN A 134 14.95 7.62 -5.89
C ASN A 134 15.00 7.29 -4.38
N GLY A 135 15.30 6.03 -4.04
CA GLY A 135 15.47 5.57 -2.65
C GLY A 135 14.19 5.44 -1.82
N ILE A 136 13.02 5.39 -2.45
CA ILE A 136 11.74 5.03 -1.81
C ILE A 136 10.98 4.01 -2.64
N ALA A 137 10.15 3.20 -1.96
CA ALA A 137 9.25 2.27 -2.63
C ALA A 137 8.06 3.00 -3.24
N VAL A 138 7.76 2.71 -4.50
CA VAL A 138 6.62 3.25 -5.25
C VAL A 138 5.78 2.08 -5.77
N VAL A 139 4.47 2.18 -5.63
CA VAL A 139 3.52 1.12 -6.04
C VAL A 139 2.86 1.48 -7.37
N ASP A 140 2.96 0.58 -8.34
CA ASP A 140 2.13 0.61 -9.53
C ASP A 140 0.73 0.08 -9.18
N LYS A 141 -0.22 0.99 -9.08
CA LYS A 141 -1.62 0.66 -8.75
C LYS A 141 -2.29 -0.22 -9.80
N GLY A 142 -1.88 -0.14 -11.06
CA GLY A 142 -2.43 -0.94 -12.15
C GLY A 142 -2.13 -2.41 -11.97
N LYS A 143 -0.87 -2.73 -11.64
CA LYS A 143 -0.37 -4.08 -11.39
C LYS A 143 -0.73 -4.61 -9.99
N CYS A 144 -0.92 -3.74 -9.00
CA CYS A 144 -1.14 -4.13 -7.62
C CYS A 144 -2.46 -4.90 -7.45
N LYS A 145 -2.39 -6.05 -6.77
CA LYS A 145 -3.51 -6.93 -6.43
C LYS A 145 -3.87 -6.92 -4.94
N ALA A 146 -3.32 -5.99 -4.17
CA ALA A 146 -3.59 -5.84 -2.73
C ALA A 146 -3.38 -7.12 -1.88
N CYS A 147 -2.46 -7.99 -2.27
CA CYS A 147 -2.23 -9.28 -1.61
C CYS A 147 -1.58 -9.19 -0.21
N GLY A 148 -1.15 -8.01 0.24
CA GLY A 148 -0.61 -7.77 1.58
C GLY A 148 0.84 -8.22 1.83
N LYS A 149 1.51 -8.97 0.94
CA LYS A 149 2.89 -9.46 1.16
C LYS A 149 3.89 -8.34 1.45
N CYS A 150 3.77 -7.21 0.75
CA CYS A 150 4.63 -6.05 0.97
C CYS A 150 4.39 -5.38 2.34
N VAL A 151 3.15 -5.44 2.86
CA VAL A 151 2.80 -4.94 4.20
C VAL A 151 3.50 -5.78 5.25
N ALA A 152 3.42 -7.12 5.15
CA ALA A 152 3.99 -8.06 6.10
C ALA A 152 5.53 -7.99 6.16
N VAL A 153 6.21 -7.72 5.04
CA VAL A 153 7.68 -7.70 4.99
C VAL A 153 8.29 -6.35 5.34
N CYS A 154 7.49 -5.28 5.42
CA CYS A 154 8.00 -3.94 5.71
C CYS A 154 8.30 -3.78 7.21
N PRO A 155 9.59 -3.71 7.66
CA PRO A 155 9.91 -3.63 9.08
C PRO A 155 9.52 -2.29 9.73
N ARG A 156 9.25 -1.26 8.94
CA ARG A 156 8.78 0.06 9.40
C ARG A 156 7.27 0.26 9.24
N HIS A 157 6.52 -0.77 8.83
CA HIS A 157 5.07 -0.75 8.66
C HIS A 157 4.57 0.46 7.83
N LEU A 158 5.29 0.80 6.76
CA LEU A 158 5.03 1.95 5.91
C LEU A 158 3.97 1.70 4.85
N ILE A 159 3.58 0.46 4.63
CA ILE A 159 2.72 0.07 3.53
C ILE A 159 1.35 -0.30 4.08
N GLU A 160 0.33 0.36 3.57
CA GLU A 160 -1.07 0.12 3.91
C GLU A 160 -1.86 -0.29 2.67
N ILE A 161 -2.96 -1.02 2.90
CA ILE A 161 -3.92 -1.33 1.84
C ILE A 161 -5.04 -0.31 1.92
N ILE A 162 -5.21 0.45 0.84
CA ILE A 162 -6.22 1.52 0.74
C ILE A 162 -7.13 1.28 -0.48
N PRO A 163 -8.32 1.87 -0.52
CA PRO A 163 -9.18 1.82 -1.71
C PRO A 163 -8.45 2.37 -2.94
N TYR A 164 -8.59 1.70 -4.08
CA TYR A 164 -7.97 2.12 -5.34
C TYR A 164 -8.38 3.54 -5.76
N LYS A 165 -9.65 3.89 -5.51
CA LYS A 165 -10.23 5.22 -5.77
C LYS A 165 -9.98 6.23 -4.65
N SER A 166 -8.99 6.00 -3.75
CA SER A 166 -8.63 6.99 -2.72
C SER A 166 -8.30 8.34 -3.36
N ASN A 167 -8.82 9.41 -2.76
CA ASN A 167 -8.65 10.76 -3.30
C ASN A 167 -7.28 11.36 -2.92
N TYR A 168 -7.09 11.61 -1.63
CA TYR A 168 -5.86 12.20 -1.08
C TYR A 168 -5.30 11.33 0.03
N THR A 169 -3.97 11.29 0.13
CA THR A 169 -3.26 10.55 1.18
C THR A 169 -2.13 11.39 1.74
N VAL A 170 -1.75 11.12 2.98
CA VAL A 170 -0.59 11.73 3.64
C VAL A 170 0.62 10.81 3.44
N ASN A 171 1.63 11.29 2.74
CA ASN A 171 2.81 10.49 2.39
C ASN A 171 3.93 10.64 3.43
N CYS A 172 3.59 10.51 4.71
CA CYS A 172 4.51 10.53 5.85
C CYS A 172 4.02 9.58 6.93
N SER A 173 4.92 9.07 7.75
CA SER A 173 4.63 8.23 8.93
C SER A 173 5.50 8.59 10.14
N SER A 174 6.17 9.75 10.12
CA SER A 174 6.97 10.20 11.26
C SER A 174 6.08 10.68 12.40
N ASN A 175 6.32 10.14 13.60
CA ASN A 175 5.67 10.57 14.84
C ASN A 175 6.52 11.59 15.63
N ASP A 176 7.65 12.02 15.08
CA ASP A 176 8.53 12.99 15.70
C ASP A 176 7.88 14.37 15.77
N LYS A 177 8.40 15.20 16.68
CA LYS A 177 7.98 16.60 16.76
C LYS A 177 8.39 17.36 15.50
N GLY A 178 7.62 18.36 15.10
CA GLY A 178 7.83 19.10 13.87
C GLY A 178 9.25 19.65 13.66
N LYS A 179 9.97 20.03 14.74
CA LYS A 179 11.37 20.47 14.68
C LYS A 179 12.31 19.34 14.22
N ASP A 180 12.13 18.16 14.79
CA ASP A 180 12.97 16.99 14.49
C ASP A 180 12.67 16.48 13.08
N VAL A 181 11.38 16.46 12.69
CA VAL A 181 10.98 16.15 11.30
C VAL A 181 11.65 17.10 10.30
N MET A 182 11.65 18.41 10.56
CA MET A 182 12.28 19.40 9.67
C MET A 182 13.79 19.22 9.56
N SER A 183 14.44 18.73 10.61
CA SER A 183 15.88 18.44 10.58
C SER A 183 16.21 17.20 9.75
N ALA A 184 15.31 16.20 9.70
CA ALA A 184 15.50 14.92 9.06
C ALA A 184 14.97 14.87 7.61
N CYS A 185 13.87 15.59 7.30
CA CYS A 185 13.19 15.51 6.00
C CYS A 185 12.54 16.84 5.61
N SER A 186 12.78 17.32 4.39
CA SER A 186 12.23 18.58 3.90
C SER A 186 10.70 18.55 3.70
N VAL A 187 10.14 17.38 3.44
CA VAL A 187 8.71 17.15 3.12
C VAL A 187 7.94 16.39 4.21
N GLY A 188 8.50 16.22 5.41
CA GLY A 188 7.83 15.50 6.49
C GLY A 188 6.62 16.24 7.06
N CYS A 189 5.63 15.53 7.60
CA CYS A 189 4.50 16.11 8.32
C CYS A 189 4.97 16.68 9.65
N ILE A 190 4.68 17.95 9.93
CA ILE A 190 5.08 18.65 11.16
C ILE A 190 3.95 18.76 12.20
N GLY A 191 2.84 18.08 11.98
CA GLY A 191 1.69 18.08 12.89
C GLY A 191 1.02 19.47 13.10
N CYS A 192 1.13 20.38 12.14
CA CYS A 192 0.69 21.78 12.28
C CYS A 192 -0.84 21.99 12.30
N MET A 193 -1.63 20.94 12.11
CA MET A 193 -3.11 20.95 12.10
C MET A 193 -3.77 21.89 11.07
N LEU A 194 -3.04 22.47 10.12
CA LEU A 194 -3.63 23.34 9.10
C LEU A 194 -4.60 22.59 8.18
N CYS A 195 -4.27 21.33 7.87
CA CYS A 195 -5.14 20.48 7.03
C CYS A 195 -6.45 20.12 7.70
N THR A 196 -6.48 19.92 9.03
CA THR A 196 -7.73 19.65 9.79
C THR A 196 -8.66 20.86 9.78
N LYS A 197 -8.12 22.05 9.97
CA LYS A 197 -8.89 23.31 9.94
C LYS A 197 -9.50 23.60 8.56
N GLN A 198 -8.89 23.11 7.48
CA GLN A 198 -9.39 23.29 6.12
C GLN A 198 -10.37 22.21 5.69
N CYS A 199 -10.52 21.14 6.45
CA CYS A 199 -11.40 20.04 6.09
C CYS A 199 -12.81 20.24 6.64
N GLU A 200 -13.73 20.71 5.81
CA GLU A 200 -15.14 20.93 6.16
C GLU A 200 -15.89 19.63 6.49
N TYR A 201 -15.37 18.49 6.00
CA TYR A 201 -16.00 17.17 6.16
C TYR A 201 -15.49 16.38 7.37
N GLY A 202 -14.59 16.97 8.18
CA GLY A 202 -14.03 16.29 9.35
C GLY A 202 -13.25 15.00 9.00
N ALA A 203 -12.78 14.86 7.74
CA ALA A 203 -12.10 13.67 7.25
C ALA A 203 -10.62 13.60 7.66
N ILE A 204 -10.09 14.61 8.35
CA ILE A 204 -8.67 14.68 8.70
C ILE A 204 -8.52 14.81 10.21
N THR A 205 -7.79 13.87 10.81
CA THR A 205 -7.33 13.92 12.20
C THR A 205 -5.82 14.05 12.25
N VAL A 206 -5.29 14.60 13.35
CA VAL A 206 -3.85 14.64 13.63
C VAL A 206 -3.63 13.91 14.95
N GLU A 207 -2.96 12.78 14.86
CA GLU A 207 -2.62 11.93 15.99
C GLU A 207 -1.12 11.63 15.94
N ASN A 208 -0.46 11.59 17.09
CA ASN A 208 0.98 11.34 17.19
C ASN A 208 1.83 12.23 16.25
N ASN A 209 1.51 13.52 16.16
CA ASN A 209 2.16 14.54 15.30
C ASN A 209 2.02 14.30 13.79
N ILE A 210 1.17 13.38 13.35
CA ILE A 210 0.95 13.09 11.93
C ILE A 210 -0.53 13.21 11.56
N ALA A 211 -0.80 13.73 10.35
CA ALA A 211 -2.14 13.81 9.82
C ALA A 211 -2.58 12.47 9.22
N HIS A 212 -3.83 12.09 9.47
CA HIS A 212 -4.51 10.92 8.91
C HIS A 212 -5.74 11.38 8.14
N ILE A 213 -6.00 10.77 6.98
CA ILE A 213 -7.19 11.05 6.16
C ILE A 213 -8.08 9.82 6.12
N ASP A 214 -9.27 9.97 6.65
CA ASP A 214 -10.33 8.96 6.56
C ASP A 214 -10.93 8.97 5.14
N GLN A 215 -10.67 7.92 4.38
CA GLN A 215 -11.13 7.80 3.00
C GLN A 215 -12.65 7.64 2.88
N SER A 216 -13.33 7.22 3.94
CA SER A 216 -14.80 7.10 3.95
C SER A 216 -15.50 8.47 3.98
N LYS A 217 -14.87 9.46 4.62
CA LYS A 217 -15.37 10.84 4.75
C LYS A 217 -14.78 11.79 3.71
N CYS A 218 -13.68 11.41 3.06
CA CYS A 218 -12.97 12.27 2.13
C CYS A 218 -13.67 12.39 0.77
N VAL A 219 -14.14 13.58 0.43
CA VAL A 219 -14.79 13.88 -0.86
C VAL A 219 -13.82 14.26 -1.97
N GLY A 220 -12.52 14.37 -1.68
CA GLY A 220 -11.49 14.66 -2.69
C GLY A 220 -11.41 16.12 -3.13
N CYS A 221 -11.83 17.09 -2.33
CA CYS A 221 -11.84 18.52 -2.69
C CYS A 221 -10.43 19.16 -2.84
N GLY A 222 -9.40 18.59 -2.20
CA GLY A 222 -8.00 19.05 -2.34
C GLY A 222 -7.59 20.23 -1.47
N LYS A 223 -8.49 20.90 -0.75
CA LYS A 223 -8.18 22.07 0.10
C LYS A 223 -7.06 21.82 1.11
N CYS A 224 -7.01 20.60 1.67
CA CYS A 224 -5.97 20.19 2.62
C CYS A 224 -4.58 20.09 1.98
N ALA A 225 -4.50 19.66 0.72
CA ALA A 225 -3.23 19.56 -0.01
C ALA A 225 -2.67 20.95 -0.37
N GLU A 226 -3.54 21.87 -0.81
CA GLU A 226 -3.16 23.25 -1.15
C GLU A 226 -2.60 24.02 0.06
N LYS A 227 -3.24 23.84 1.23
CA LYS A 227 -2.85 24.54 2.47
C LYS A 227 -1.71 23.85 3.24
N CYS A 228 -1.27 22.67 2.81
CA CYS A 228 -0.18 21.98 3.47
C CYS A 228 1.17 22.66 3.21
N PRO A 229 1.85 23.23 4.22
CA PRO A 229 3.12 23.96 4.04
C PRO A 229 4.26 23.02 3.60
N LYS A 230 4.16 21.73 3.92
CA LYS A 230 5.13 20.69 3.55
C LYS A 230 4.75 19.93 2.27
N LYS A 231 3.61 20.26 1.69
CA LYS A 231 3.09 19.60 0.47
C LYS A 231 3.16 18.07 0.54
N ILE A 232 2.83 17.50 1.72
CA ILE A 232 2.94 16.06 1.97
C ILE A 232 1.63 15.31 1.68
N ILE A 233 0.56 16.05 1.39
CA ILE A 233 -0.75 15.49 1.03
C ILE A 233 -0.85 15.48 -0.49
N HIS A 234 -0.91 14.28 -1.07
CA HIS A 234 -0.94 14.11 -2.51
C HIS A 234 -2.23 13.46 -2.97
N LYS A 235 -2.72 13.90 -4.13
CA LYS A 235 -3.81 13.21 -4.83
C LYS A 235 -3.29 11.86 -5.33
N GLN A 236 -4.03 10.81 -5.07
CA GLN A 236 -3.70 9.47 -5.54
C GLN A 236 -4.09 9.32 -7.02
N LEU A 237 -3.27 9.88 -7.90
CA LEU A 237 -3.42 9.65 -9.34
C LEU A 237 -3.01 8.21 -9.68
N SER A 238 -3.78 7.54 -10.53
CA SER A 238 -3.29 6.32 -11.18
C SER A 238 -2.14 6.72 -12.09
N LEU A 239 -0.98 6.06 -11.95
CA LEU A 239 0.26 6.34 -12.71
C LEU A 239 0.16 5.99 -14.22
N ILE A 240 -0.96 6.31 -14.88
CA ILE A 240 -1.06 6.15 -16.33
C ILE A 240 -0.26 7.24 -17.09
N HIS A 241 0.24 8.26 -16.38
CA HIS A 241 0.99 9.38 -16.95
C HIS A 241 2.27 9.71 -16.17
N ILE A 242 3.14 8.72 -15.94
CA ILE A 242 4.56 9.05 -15.83
C ILE A 242 5.09 8.97 -17.27
N SER A 243 5.12 10.13 -17.94
CA SER A 243 5.91 10.32 -19.14
C SER A 243 7.33 9.81 -18.87
N GLU A 244 7.82 8.92 -19.72
CA GLU A 244 9.21 8.47 -19.80
C GLU A 244 10.16 9.64 -19.51
N PRO A 245 11.20 9.46 -18.65
CA PRO A 245 12.21 10.49 -18.50
C PRO A 245 12.82 10.71 -19.88
N THR A 246 12.66 11.91 -20.39
CA THR A 246 13.24 12.36 -21.66
C THR A 246 14.73 12.02 -21.62
N ARG A 247 15.09 11.00 -22.37
CA ARG A 247 16.48 10.60 -22.63
C ARG A 247 17.17 11.82 -23.23
N ARG A 248 17.92 12.56 -22.42
CA ARG A 248 18.81 13.60 -22.93
C ARG A 248 19.73 12.94 -23.94
N ARG A 249 19.49 13.21 -25.23
CA ARG A 249 20.45 12.93 -26.28
C ARG A 249 21.70 13.74 -25.95
N GLY A 250 22.78 13.04 -25.61
CA GLY A 250 24.09 13.64 -25.58
C GLY A 250 24.41 14.11 -26.98
N ILE A 251 24.68 15.39 -27.10
CA ILE A 251 25.31 15.99 -28.30
C ILE A 251 26.79 15.73 -28.10
N SER A 252 27.36 15.02 -29.02
CA SER A 252 28.80 14.81 -29.26
C SER A 252 29.57 16.12 -29.35
#